data_93761b097621fd5a84361d98ad933258
#
_entry.id   93761b097621fd5a84361d98ad933258
#
_cell.length_a   1.000
_cell.length_b   1.000
_cell.length_c   1.000
_cell.angle_alpha   90.00
_cell.angle_beta   90.00
_cell.angle_gamma   90.00
#
_symmetry.space_group_name_H-M   'P 1'
#
loop_
_entity.id
_entity.type
_entity.pdbx_description
1 polymer ?
#
loop_
_entity_poly.entity_id
_entity_poly.type
_entity_poly.pdbx_seq_one_letter_code
_entity_poly.pdbx_strand_id
1 'polypeptide(L)'
;MIGKLREGDVMAETLDLDKRWPELFAQLDQAQHMAVMQALASSWHEGVQHTREDVENLTDYVRGAIDKDEYRRRAHAAARRGPV
;
A
#
# COMPACT_ATOMS: atom_id res chain seq x y z
N MET A 1 -4.71 -22.01 -19.25
CA MET A 1 -5.79 -22.17 -18.35
C MET A 1 -5.37 -22.04 -16.91
N ILE A 2 -4.60 -22.94 -16.49
CA ILE A 2 -4.13 -22.89 -15.15
C ILE A 2 -3.25 -21.70 -14.89
N GLY A 3 -2.46 -21.32 -15.87
CA GLY A 3 -1.60 -20.16 -15.71
C GLY A 3 -2.33 -18.88 -15.45
N LYS A 4 -3.50 -18.76 -16.05
CA LYS A 4 -4.31 -17.60 -15.83
C LYS A 4 -4.77 -17.49 -14.39
N LEU A 5 -5.22 -18.60 -13.84
CA LEU A 5 -5.65 -18.64 -12.48
C LEU A 5 -4.52 -18.31 -11.54
N ARG A 6 -3.36 -18.85 -11.85
CA ARG A 6 -2.20 -18.60 -11.02
C ARG A 6 -1.83 -17.13 -10.99
N GLU A 7 -1.93 -16.49 -12.13
CA GLU A 7 -1.63 -15.10 -12.22
C GLU A 7 -2.58 -14.29 -11.36
N GLY A 8 -3.86 -14.62 -11.40
CA GLY A 8 -4.83 -13.95 -10.56
C GLY A 8 -4.58 -14.22 -9.09
N ASP A 9 -4.21 -15.45 -8.75
CA ASP A 9 -3.92 -15.80 -7.37
C ASP A 9 -2.73 -15.03 -6.84
N VAL A 10 -1.69 -14.88 -7.64
CA VAL A 10 -0.52 -14.14 -7.22
C VAL A 10 -0.89 -12.68 -6.94
N MET A 11 -1.69 -12.10 -7.80
CA MET A 11 -2.12 -10.72 -7.58
C MET A 11 -2.95 -10.62 -6.31
N ALA A 12 -3.83 -11.56 -6.08
CA ALA A 12 -4.65 -11.55 -4.89
C ALA A 12 -3.80 -11.69 -3.63
N GLU A 13 -2.79 -12.53 -3.68
CA GLU A 13 -1.92 -12.72 -2.53
C GLU A 13 -1.12 -11.48 -2.20
N THR A 14 -0.62 -10.83 -3.23
CA THR A 14 0.23 -9.66 -3.00
C THR A 14 -0.58 -8.42 -2.69
N LEU A 15 -1.83 -8.39 -3.10
CA LEU A 15 -2.65 -7.21 -2.90
C LEU A 15 -3.69 -7.42 -1.80
N ASP A 16 -3.45 -8.33 -0.88
CA ASP A 16 -4.35 -8.53 0.23
C ASP A 16 -3.94 -7.69 1.45
N LEU A 17 -3.24 -6.61 1.22
CA LEU A 17 -2.79 -5.74 2.30
C LEU A 17 -3.94 -5.15 3.09
N ASP A 18 -5.07 -4.93 2.42
CA ASP A 18 -6.26 -4.45 3.09
C ASP A 18 -6.84 -5.50 4.05
N LYS A 19 -6.58 -6.76 3.79
CA LYS A 19 -7.01 -7.83 4.69
C LYS A 19 -5.98 -8.09 5.78
N ARG A 20 -4.73 -7.80 5.47
CA ARG A 20 -3.66 -7.98 6.45
C ARG A 20 -3.70 -6.91 7.52
N TRP A 21 -4.00 -5.69 7.14
CA TRP A 21 -4.06 -4.55 8.05
C TRP A 21 -5.38 -3.81 7.89
N PRO A 22 -6.49 -4.46 8.20
CA PRO A 22 -7.80 -3.85 7.95
C PRO A 22 -8.01 -2.55 8.72
N GLU A 23 -7.35 -2.38 9.83
CA GLU A 23 -7.52 -1.15 10.60
C GLU A 23 -7.03 0.08 9.84
N LEU A 24 -6.05 -0.10 8.96
CA LEU A 24 -5.55 1.03 8.19
C LEU A 24 -6.51 1.43 7.09
N PHE A 25 -7.26 0.48 6.57
CA PHE A 25 -8.18 0.73 5.47
C PHE A 25 -9.58 1.06 5.96
N ALA A 26 -9.88 0.77 7.21
CA ALA A 26 -11.21 1.04 7.75
C ALA A 26 -11.56 2.51 7.76
N GLN A 27 -10.54 3.36 7.73
CA GLN A 27 -10.74 4.82 7.75
C GLN A 27 -10.95 5.41 6.36
N LEU A 28 -10.90 4.59 5.33
CA LEU A 28 -10.98 5.06 3.95
C LEU A 28 -12.38 4.82 3.40
N ASP A 29 -12.85 5.74 2.56
CA ASP A 29 -14.06 5.46 1.81
C ASP A 29 -13.68 4.57 0.62
N GLN A 30 -14.67 4.19 -0.17
CA GLN A 30 -14.44 3.24 -1.24
C GLN A 30 -13.46 3.77 -2.29
N ALA A 31 -13.60 5.03 -2.66
CA ALA A 31 -12.72 5.63 -3.65
C ALA A 31 -11.29 5.70 -3.12
N GLN A 32 -11.13 6.06 -1.87
CA GLN A 32 -9.81 6.14 -1.25
C GLN A 32 -9.18 4.75 -1.13
N HIS A 33 -9.99 3.76 -0.76
CA HIS A 33 -9.53 2.39 -0.67
C HIS A 33 -8.98 1.93 -2.02
N MET A 34 -9.72 2.18 -3.09
CA MET A 34 -9.30 1.80 -4.43
C MET A 34 -8.03 2.52 -4.84
N ALA A 35 -7.94 3.81 -4.52
CA ALA A 35 -6.77 4.59 -4.88
C ALA A 35 -5.52 4.04 -4.19
N VAL A 36 -5.64 3.69 -2.92
CA VAL A 36 -4.51 3.12 -2.19
C VAL A 36 -4.11 1.78 -2.78
N MET A 37 -5.08 0.91 -3.06
CA MET A 37 -4.76 -0.40 -3.61
C MET A 37 -4.11 -0.29 -4.98
N GLN A 38 -4.54 0.65 -5.81
CA GLN A 38 -3.93 0.86 -7.11
C GLN A 38 -2.49 1.35 -6.98
N ALA A 39 -2.25 2.26 -6.05
CA ALA A 39 -0.90 2.76 -5.83
C ALA A 39 0.02 1.64 -5.33
N LEU A 40 -0.47 0.81 -4.44
CA LEU A 40 0.31 -0.30 -3.92
C LEU A 40 0.60 -1.33 -5.00
N ALA A 41 -0.38 -1.60 -5.85
CA ALA A 41 -0.20 -2.54 -6.95
C ALA A 41 0.85 -2.05 -7.91
N SER A 42 0.82 -0.76 -8.23
CA SER A 42 1.78 -0.17 -9.14
C SER A 42 3.20 -0.30 -8.60
N SER A 43 3.38 0.03 -7.34
CA SER A 43 4.69 -0.09 -6.71
C SER A 43 5.15 -1.53 -6.63
N TRP A 44 4.22 -2.44 -6.37
CA TRP A 44 4.57 -3.84 -6.27
C TRP A 44 5.08 -4.37 -7.61
N HIS A 45 4.48 -3.93 -8.70
CA HIS A 45 4.94 -4.33 -10.02
C HIS A 45 6.37 -3.86 -10.29
N GLU A 46 6.79 -2.83 -9.61
CA GLU A 46 8.15 -2.33 -9.73
C GLU A 46 9.10 -2.99 -8.76
N GLY A 47 8.63 -3.97 -8.02
CA GLY A 47 9.47 -4.71 -7.10
C GLY A 47 9.52 -4.16 -5.69
N VAL A 48 8.67 -3.19 -5.38
CA VAL A 48 8.66 -2.61 -4.04
C VAL A 48 7.82 -3.48 -3.11
N GLN A 49 8.39 -3.79 -1.95
CA GLN A 49 7.66 -4.50 -0.91
C GLN A 49 7.17 -3.49 0.11
N HIS A 50 5.96 -3.70 0.58
CA HIS A 50 5.31 -2.74 1.46
C HIS A 50 5.27 -3.25 2.89
N THR A 51 5.74 -2.44 3.82
CA THR A 51 5.60 -2.72 5.24
C THR A 51 4.33 -2.08 5.74
N ARG A 52 3.94 -2.44 6.97
CA ARG A 52 2.78 -1.81 7.58
C ARG A 52 2.96 -0.29 7.66
N GLU A 53 4.16 0.15 7.97
CA GLU A 53 4.46 1.58 8.07
C GLU A 53 4.25 2.28 6.72
N ASP A 54 4.67 1.65 5.65
CA ASP A 54 4.48 2.22 4.32
C ASP A 54 3.01 2.36 3.99
N VAL A 55 2.22 1.35 4.30
CA VAL A 55 0.80 1.38 4.03
C VAL A 55 0.11 2.41 4.90
N GLU A 56 0.50 2.50 6.16
CA GLU A 56 -0.07 3.48 7.06
C GLU A 56 0.20 4.90 6.57
N ASN A 57 1.42 5.16 6.14
CA ASN A 57 1.78 6.47 5.61
C ASN A 57 0.92 6.84 4.40
N LEU A 58 0.73 5.89 3.51
CA LEU A 58 -0.07 6.13 2.30
C LEU A 58 -1.55 6.34 2.63
N THR A 59 -2.10 5.52 3.52
CA THR A 59 -3.51 5.67 3.88
C THR A 59 -3.73 6.98 4.62
N ASP A 60 -2.80 7.40 5.48
CA ASP A 60 -2.91 8.69 6.15
C ASP A 60 -2.92 9.84 5.16
N TYR A 61 -2.09 9.74 4.14
CA TYR A 61 -2.04 10.78 3.12
C TYR A 61 -3.33 10.81 2.30
N VAL A 62 -3.80 9.66 1.87
CA VAL A 62 -4.98 9.59 1.02
C VAL A 62 -6.23 10.08 1.74
N ARG A 63 -6.36 9.80 3.04
CA ARG A 63 -7.53 10.26 3.79
C ARG A 63 -7.38 11.68 4.32
N GLY A 64 -6.25 12.33 4.01
CA GLY A 64 -6.09 13.72 4.37
C GLY A 64 -5.60 13.97 5.79
N ALA A 65 -5.16 12.94 6.48
CA ALA A 65 -4.64 13.11 7.84
C ALA A 65 -3.29 13.81 7.86
N ILE A 66 -2.53 13.65 6.80
CA ILE A 66 -1.24 14.32 6.66
C ILE A 66 -1.17 14.93 5.27
N ASP A 67 -0.33 15.95 5.11
CA ASP A 67 -0.16 16.58 3.80
C ASP A 67 0.99 15.92 3.05
N LYS A 68 1.24 16.42 1.85
CA LYS A 68 2.24 15.83 0.97
C LYS A 68 3.65 15.94 1.55
N ASP A 69 3.95 17.04 2.21
CA ASP A 69 5.27 17.23 2.78
C ASP A 69 5.52 16.25 3.91
N GLU A 70 4.54 16.03 4.75
CA GLU A 70 4.66 15.05 5.82
C GLU A 70 4.78 13.64 5.25
N TYR A 71 4.02 13.35 4.20
CA TYR A 71 4.10 12.05 3.53
C TYR A 71 5.52 11.80 3.05
N ARG A 72 6.13 12.80 2.42
CA ARG A 72 7.49 12.66 1.92
C ARG A 72 8.48 12.48 3.05
N ARG A 73 8.33 13.23 4.12
CA ARG A 73 9.23 13.12 5.26
C ARG A 73 9.19 11.72 5.85
N ARG A 74 8.00 11.15 5.99
CA ARG A 74 7.85 9.80 6.51
C ARG A 74 8.46 8.77 5.58
N ALA A 75 8.27 8.95 4.28
CA ALA A 75 8.83 8.04 3.30
C ALA A 75 10.35 8.06 3.33
N HIS A 76 10.93 9.24 3.45
CA HIS A 76 12.37 9.35 3.52
C HIS A 76 12.92 8.76 4.82
N ALA A 77 12.23 8.96 5.92
CA ALA A 77 12.65 8.40 7.18
C ALA A 77 12.61 6.88 7.15
N ALA A 78 11.56 6.33 6.55
CA ALA A 78 11.45 4.88 6.42
C ALA A 78 12.55 4.32 5.52
N ALA A 79 12.86 5.01 4.43
CA ALA A 79 13.89 4.58 3.52
C ALA A 79 15.25 4.58 4.19
N ARG A 80 15.49 5.54 5.06
CA ARG A 80 16.75 5.63 5.76
C ARG A 80 16.93 4.53 6.80
N ARG A 81 15.84 4.19 7.47
CA ARG A 81 15.88 3.11 8.44
C ARG A 81 16.05 1.77 7.79
N GLY A 82 15.51 1.70 6.63
CA GLY A 82 15.27 0.54 5.87
C GLY A 82 16.22 -0.47 5.89
N PRO A 83 16.20 -1.25 4.92
CA PRO A 83 16.61 -2.59 4.97
C PRO A 83 18.02 -2.74 5.32
N VAL A 84 18.66 -2.03 5.72
CA VAL A 84 19.99 -2.20 6.04
C VAL A 84 20.51 -3.46 6.41
#